data_3d7bbe1bf537e04c4d6ff668a3757a44
#
_entry.id   3d7bbe1bf537e04c4d6ff668a3757a44
#
_cell.length_a   1.000
_cell.length_b   1.000
_cell.length_c   1.000
_cell.angle_alpha   90.00
_cell.angle_beta   90.00
_cell.angle_gamma   90.00
#
_symmetry.space_group_name_H-M   'P 1'
#
loop_
_entity.id
_entity.type
_entity.pdbx_description
1 polymer ?
#
loop_
_entity_poly.entity_id
_entity_poly.type
_entity_poly.pdbx_seq_one_letter_code
_entity_poly.pdbx_strand_id
1 'polypeptide(L)'
;QAWDKENLDLLNKRAVKDNITLAKPDLIINCVAFNDVDAAEKDEKAFIMAKELNGEVPGFLAELAKGLDATFIQFVTDYIFDGEKGEYTEDDKTSPISNYGISKVLGEKNVKAVGEKFYLVRISKLFGNPGISDEAKKSFFSIMLELARDRNELKVVDDERSCFTYVVDLAEATKKLFEKKYAYGIYHLVNEKPVTWYKGVLKLFEIAKIKNVKVFPVGADEFPRPAKRASSTVLVNTKFPKLRSYEEAIKEWLAEKGD
;
A
#
# COMPACT_ATOMS: atom_id res chain seq x y z
N GLN A 1 4.58 20.14 -6.01
CA GLN A 1 5.99 19.76 -6.23
C GLN A 1 6.14 18.28 -5.83
N ALA A 2 6.80 17.48 -6.64
CA ALA A 2 7.11 16.08 -6.35
C ALA A 2 8.63 15.92 -6.25
N TRP A 3 9.06 15.13 -5.27
CA TRP A 3 10.46 14.76 -5.08
C TRP A 3 10.58 13.24 -5.02
N ASP A 4 11.59 12.70 -5.65
CA ASP A 4 12.05 11.33 -5.54
C ASP A 4 13.35 11.25 -4.73
N LYS A 5 13.93 10.06 -4.60
CA LYS A 5 15.15 9.84 -3.83
C LYS A 5 16.36 10.58 -4.40
N GLU A 6 16.41 10.78 -5.72
CA GLU A 6 17.53 11.50 -6.38
C GLU A 6 17.45 13.00 -6.09
N ASN A 7 16.23 13.53 -5.97
CA ASN A 7 16.01 14.94 -5.65
C ASN A 7 16.12 15.23 -4.15
N LEU A 8 15.61 14.30 -3.29
CA LEU A 8 15.58 14.51 -1.85
C LEU A 8 15.60 13.17 -1.09
N ASP A 9 16.76 12.81 -0.55
CA ASP A 9 16.89 11.66 0.34
C ASP A 9 16.24 11.98 1.70
N LEU A 10 15.15 11.25 2.04
CA LEU A 10 14.40 11.45 3.28
C LEU A 10 15.20 11.09 4.55
N LEU A 11 16.32 10.37 4.43
CA LEU A 11 17.23 10.11 5.55
C LEU A 11 18.12 11.33 5.88
N ASN A 12 18.28 12.26 4.93
CA ASN A 12 18.96 13.53 5.18
C ASN A 12 17.98 14.54 5.80
N LYS A 13 17.72 14.40 7.10
CA LYS A 13 16.75 15.23 7.84
C LYS A 13 16.97 16.74 7.67
N ARG A 14 18.24 17.19 7.53
CA ARG A 14 18.55 18.61 7.32
C ARG A 14 18.05 19.08 5.96
N ALA A 15 18.41 18.38 4.90
CA ALA A 15 17.99 18.73 3.54
C ALA A 15 16.44 18.67 3.42
N VAL A 16 15.79 17.66 4.02
CA VAL A 16 14.33 17.53 4.06
C VAL A 16 13.70 18.74 4.73
N LYS A 17 14.20 19.14 5.92
CA LYS A 17 13.69 20.30 6.66
C LYS A 17 13.86 21.58 5.84
N ASP A 18 15.05 21.81 5.26
CA ASP A 18 15.34 23.03 4.50
C ASP A 18 14.42 23.16 3.27
N ASN A 19 14.26 22.07 2.50
CA ASN A 19 13.41 22.04 1.31
C ASN A 19 11.91 22.22 1.64
N ILE A 20 11.40 21.51 2.64
CA ILE A 20 10.00 21.62 3.06
C ILE A 20 9.71 23.03 3.61
N THR A 21 10.63 23.58 4.42
CA THR A 21 10.48 24.93 4.98
C THR A 21 10.48 26.00 3.87
N LEU A 22 11.31 25.82 2.83
CA LEU A 22 11.34 26.71 1.67
C LEU A 22 10.07 26.61 0.83
N ALA A 23 9.57 25.39 0.62
CA ALA A 23 8.38 25.12 -0.20
C ALA A 23 7.08 25.63 0.47
N LYS A 24 7.02 25.67 1.81
CA LYS A 24 5.85 26.07 2.61
C LYS A 24 4.54 25.42 2.13
N PRO A 25 4.47 24.09 2.05
CA PRO A 25 3.29 23.42 1.52
C PRO A 25 2.11 23.49 2.51
N ASP A 26 0.87 23.50 1.99
CA ASP A 26 -0.35 23.27 2.78
C ASP A 26 -0.63 21.78 3.01
N LEU A 27 0.02 20.92 2.21
CA LEU A 27 -0.15 19.48 2.23
C LEU A 27 1.18 18.77 1.95
N ILE A 28 1.53 17.81 2.81
CA ILE A 28 2.65 16.89 2.61
C ILE A 28 2.09 15.48 2.44
N ILE A 29 2.40 14.83 1.32
CA ILE A 29 2.02 13.43 1.06
C ILE A 29 3.30 12.59 1.01
N ASN A 30 3.44 11.64 1.94
CA ASN A 30 4.56 10.71 1.93
C ASN A 30 4.18 9.40 1.23
N CYS A 31 4.73 9.19 0.03
CA CYS A 31 4.62 7.95 -0.73
C CYS A 31 5.86 7.05 -0.60
N VAL A 32 6.91 7.52 0.10
CA VAL A 32 8.15 6.76 0.25
C VAL A 32 7.99 5.68 1.32
N ALA A 33 8.50 4.49 1.03
CA ALA A 33 8.54 3.40 1.98
C ALA A 33 9.62 2.38 1.62
N PHE A 34 10.14 1.69 2.62
CA PHE A 34 10.85 0.43 2.46
C PHE A 34 9.79 -0.67 2.23
N ASN A 35 9.74 -1.26 1.02
CA ASN A 35 8.69 -2.18 0.60
C ASN A 35 9.17 -3.63 0.40
N ASP A 36 10.41 -3.96 0.77
CA ASP A 36 10.91 -5.33 0.71
C ASP A 36 10.60 -6.06 2.01
N VAL A 37 9.43 -6.70 2.02
CA VAL A 37 8.89 -7.39 3.19
C VAL A 37 9.79 -8.54 3.64
N ASP A 38 10.34 -9.29 2.68
CA ASP A 38 11.16 -10.47 2.94
C ASP A 38 12.60 -10.10 3.31
N ALA A 39 13.15 -9.03 2.74
CA ALA A 39 14.45 -8.51 3.16
C ALA A 39 14.41 -7.99 4.61
N ALA A 40 13.34 -7.29 5.02
CA ALA A 40 13.18 -6.83 6.40
C ALA A 40 13.13 -7.98 7.43
N GLU A 41 12.76 -9.20 7.01
CA GLU A 41 12.74 -10.37 7.88
C GLU A 41 14.09 -11.07 7.93
N LYS A 42 14.81 -11.15 6.81
CA LYS A 42 16.07 -11.89 6.68
C LYS A 42 17.31 -11.13 7.16
N ASP A 43 17.31 -9.80 7.01
CA ASP A 43 18.50 -8.97 7.18
C ASP A 43 18.25 -7.85 8.21
N GLU A 44 19.07 -7.84 9.25
CA GLU A 44 18.99 -6.83 10.30
C GLU A 44 19.19 -5.40 9.77
N LYS A 45 20.09 -5.20 8.79
CA LYS A 45 20.29 -3.88 8.17
C LYS A 45 19.06 -3.44 7.38
N ALA A 46 18.42 -4.37 6.67
CA ALA A 46 17.17 -4.10 5.97
C ALA A 46 16.04 -3.75 6.95
N PHE A 47 15.96 -4.42 8.10
CA PHE A 47 14.99 -4.08 9.14
C PHE A 47 15.25 -2.72 9.79
N ILE A 48 16.52 -2.37 10.05
CA ILE A 48 16.91 -1.03 10.53
C ILE A 48 16.46 0.02 9.52
N MET A 49 16.77 -0.16 8.23
CA MET A 49 16.35 0.74 7.16
C MET A 49 14.81 0.84 7.08
N ALA A 50 14.10 -0.28 7.23
CA ALA A 50 12.63 -0.27 7.28
C ALA A 50 12.10 0.55 8.47
N LYS A 51 12.70 0.43 9.67
CA LYS A 51 12.31 1.26 10.83
C LYS A 51 12.56 2.74 10.58
N GLU A 52 13.67 3.09 9.96
CA GLU A 52 13.98 4.49 9.63
C GLU A 52 12.97 5.06 8.61
N LEU A 53 12.83 4.41 7.44
CA LEU A 53 11.98 4.93 6.36
C LEU A 53 10.48 4.79 6.63
N ASN A 54 10.03 3.69 7.24
CA ASN A 54 8.61 3.46 7.51
C ASN A 54 8.17 3.97 8.89
N GLY A 55 9.11 4.16 9.82
CA GLY A 55 8.84 4.53 11.21
C GLY A 55 9.23 5.96 11.54
N GLU A 56 10.53 6.28 11.51
CA GLU A 56 11.05 7.56 11.97
C GLU A 56 10.77 8.71 10.99
N VAL A 57 10.94 8.47 9.69
CA VAL A 57 10.68 9.48 8.65
C VAL A 57 9.24 10.00 8.69
N PRO A 58 8.17 9.17 8.79
CA PRO A 58 6.81 9.67 8.91
C PRO A 58 6.58 10.58 10.12
N GLY A 59 7.14 10.24 11.28
CA GLY A 59 7.07 11.10 12.47
C GLY A 59 7.74 12.45 12.24
N PHE A 60 8.95 12.45 11.69
CA PHE A 60 9.68 13.67 11.36
C PHE A 60 8.94 14.55 10.32
N LEU A 61 8.34 13.95 9.28
CA LEU A 61 7.53 14.69 8.31
C LEU A 61 6.25 15.27 8.93
N ALA A 62 5.64 14.54 9.87
CA ALA A 62 4.49 15.04 10.63
C ALA A 62 4.87 16.23 11.51
N GLU A 63 6.05 16.22 12.14
CA GLU A 63 6.58 17.37 12.91
C GLU A 63 6.76 18.60 12.01
N LEU A 64 7.33 18.43 10.82
CA LEU A 64 7.50 19.53 9.87
C LEU A 64 6.15 20.07 9.39
N ALA A 65 5.20 19.19 9.08
CA ALA A 65 3.84 19.58 8.70
C ALA A 65 3.15 20.38 9.81
N LYS A 66 3.23 19.91 11.06
CA LYS A 66 2.71 20.62 12.24
C LYS A 66 3.32 22.02 12.39
N GLY A 67 4.64 22.14 12.23
CA GLY A 67 5.35 23.42 12.31
C GLY A 67 4.94 24.43 11.24
N LEU A 68 4.42 23.98 10.11
CA LEU A 68 3.93 24.79 8.97
C LEU A 68 2.41 24.93 8.94
N ASP A 69 1.69 24.39 9.91
CA ASP A 69 0.22 24.28 9.92
C ASP A 69 -0.36 23.48 8.72
N ALA A 70 0.47 22.64 8.08
CA ALA A 70 0.13 21.85 6.92
C ALA A 70 -0.56 20.53 7.33
N THR A 71 -1.33 19.95 6.41
CA THR A 71 -1.87 18.59 6.53
C THR A 71 -0.81 17.57 6.15
N PHE A 72 -0.74 16.44 6.87
CA PHE A 72 0.16 15.34 6.55
C PHE A 72 -0.62 14.09 6.13
N ILE A 73 -0.26 13.46 5.02
CA ILE A 73 -0.83 12.18 4.56
C ILE A 73 0.26 11.13 4.52
N GLN A 74 0.03 9.99 5.21
CA GLN A 74 0.92 8.84 5.25
C GLN A 74 0.20 7.59 4.77
N PHE A 75 0.79 6.89 3.80
CA PHE A 75 0.31 5.57 3.39
C PHE A 75 0.88 4.46 4.28
N VAL A 76 -0.03 3.60 4.74
CA VAL A 76 0.26 2.43 5.58
C VAL A 76 -0.24 1.17 4.87
N THR A 77 -0.09 0.01 5.47
CA THR A 77 -0.36 -1.31 4.88
C THR A 77 -1.35 -2.11 5.73
N ASP A 78 -2.01 -3.08 5.15
CA ASP A 78 -2.77 -4.12 5.86
C ASP A 78 -1.88 -5.12 6.64
N TYR A 79 -0.56 -5.17 6.39
CA TYR A 79 0.41 -5.99 7.14
C TYR A 79 0.60 -5.55 8.61
N ILE A 80 -0.10 -4.53 9.04
CA ILE A 80 -0.20 -4.14 10.45
C ILE A 80 -1.13 -5.04 11.27
N PHE A 81 -1.79 -6.01 10.64
CA PHE A 81 -2.73 -6.94 11.26
C PHE A 81 -2.22 -8.38 11.17
N ASP A 82 -2.61 -9.22 12.16
CA ASP A 82 -2.23 -10.63 12.28
C ASP A 82 -3.05 -11.60 11.42
N GLY A 83 -4.25 -11.18 10.99
CA GLY A 83 -5.16 -12.02 10.21
C GLY A 83 -6.12 -12.89 11.04
N GLU A 84 -6.03 -12.88 12.37
CA GLU A 84 -6.86 -13.72 13.26
C GLU A 84 -8.33 -13.32 13.19
N LYS A 85 -8.62 -12.01 13.17
CA LYS A 85 -9.98 -11.48 13.03
C LYS A 85 -10.55 -11.63 11.61
N GLY A 86 -9.67 -11.63 10.61
CA GLY A 86 -10.01 -11.78 9.20
C GLY A 86 -10.44 -10.49 8.50
N GLU A 87 -11.23 -9.64 9.14
CA GLU A 87 -11.70 -8.33 8.64
C GLU A 87 -11.47 -7.26 9.68
N TYR A 88 -10.87 -6.13 9.29
CA TYR A 88 -10.41 -5.06 10.18
C TYR A 88 -10.98 -3.72 9.78
N THR A 89 -11.56 -2.99 10.72
CA THR A 89 -11.98 -1.59 10.60
C THR A 89 -10.84 -0.64 11.00
N GLU A 90 -11.03 0.65 10.78
CA GLU A 90 -10.05 1.68 11.15
C GLU A 90 -9.77 1.75 12.66
N ASP A 91 -10.73 1.30 13.48
CA ASP A 91 -10.64 1.36 14.94
C ASP A 91 -10.01 0.09 15.56
N ASP A 92 -9.74 -0.94 14.75
CA ASP A 92 -9.10 -2.16 15.22
C ASP A 92 -7.63 -1.92 15.61
N LYS A 93 -7.20 -2.61 16.67
CA LYS A 93 -5.81 -2.56 17.15
C LYS A 93 -4.88 -3.26 16.16
N THR A 94 -3.73 -2.65 15.94
CA THR A 94 -2.66 -3.25 15.12
C THR A 94 -1.96 -4.37 15.88
N SER A 95 -1.66 -5.47 15.16
CA SER A 95 -0.98 -6.68 15.67
C SER A 95 -0.11 -7.29 14.57
N PRO A 96 0.99 -6.62 14.15
CA PRO A 96 1.80 -7.05 13.03
C PRO A 96 2.58 -8.34 13.35
N ILE A 97 2.67 -9.26 12.37
CA ILE A 97 3.38 -10.54 12.48
C ILE A 97 4.68 -10.59 11.66
N SER A 98 5.12 -9.47 11.10
CA SER A 98 6.36 -9.34 10.32
C SER A 98 7.12 -8.06 10.69
N ASN A 99 8.43 -8.07 10.49
CA ASN A 99 9.30 -6.91 10.71
C ASN A 99 8.87 -5.69 9.87
N TYR A 100 8.43 -5.92 8.63
CA TYR A 100 7.85 -4.88 7.80
C TYR A 100 6.60 -4.26 8.44
N GLY A 101 5.66 -5.09 8.89
CA GLY A 101 4.45 -4.63 9.60
C GLY A 101 4.79 -3.85 10.87
N ILE A 102 5.77 -4.32 11.67
CA ILE A 102 6.28 -3.63 12.86
C ILE A 102 6.80 -2.23 12.49
N SER A 103 7.59 -2.11 11.41
CA SER A 103 8.12 -0.82 10.96
C SER A 103 7.01 0.15 10.54
N LYS A 104 5.95 -0.33 9.90
CA LYS A 104 4.79 0.48 9.50
C LYS A 104 3.94 0.91 10.71
N VAL A 105 3.75 0.04 11.71
CA VAL A 105 3.08 0.39 12.97
C VAL A 105 3.86 1.46 13.73
N LEU A 106 5.19 1.41 13.72
CA LEU A 106 6.04 2.46 14.31
C LEU A 106 5.73 3.82 13.67
N GLY A 107 5.62 3.89 12.34
CA GLY A 107 5.24 5.11 11.63
C GLY A 107 3.87 5.64 12.03
N GLU A 108 2.85 4.78 12.11
CA GLU A 108 1.54 5.20 12.61
C GLU A 108 1.61 5.78 14.03
N LYS A 109 2.38 5.15 14.93
CA LYS A 109 2.56 5.63 16.31
C LYS A 109 3.24 6.99 16.35
N ASN A 110 4.33 7.17 15.59
CA ASN A 110 5.08 8.41 15.53
C ASN A 110 4.24 9.56 14.96
N VAL A 111 3.49 9.33 13.87
CA VAL A 111 2.59 10.34 13.31
C VAL A 111 1.50 10.75 14.31
N LYS A 112 0.86 9.79 14.99
CA LYS A 112 -0.17 10.06 16.01
C LYS A 112 0.37 10.83 17.21
N ALA A 113 1.61 10.57 17.62
CA ALA A 113 2.22 11.23 18.76
C ALA A 113 2.51 12.72 18.50
N VAL A 114 2.77 13.10 17.26
CA VAL A 114 3.17 14.46 16.87
C VAL A 114 2.00 15.27 16.34
N GLY A 115 1.14 14.67 15.50
CA GLY A 115 0.23 15.36 14.60
C GLY A 115 -1.22 15.43 15.09
N GLU A 116 -1.87 16.55 14.74
CA GLU A 116 -3.33 16.69 14.84
C GLU A 116 -3.96 16.72 13.43
N LYS A 117 -3.27 17.32 12.43
CA LYS A 117 -3.73 17.43 11.04
C LYS A 117 -3.12 16.35 10.15
N PHE A 118 -3.54 15.08 10.34
CA PHE A 118 -3.04 13.98 9.55
C PHE A 118 -4.13 13.05 9.02
N TYR A 119 -3.82 12.37 7.92
CA TYR A 119 -4.53 11.21 7.43
C TYR A 119 -3.56 10.03 7.36
N LEU A 120 -3.84 8.95 8.11
CA LEU A 120 -3.18 7.66 7.98
C LEU A 120 -4.04 6.81 7.05
N VAL A 121 -3.57 6.61 5.83
CA VAL A 121 -4.32 5.90 4.78
C VAL A 121 -3.80 4.47 4.71
N ARG A 122 -4.55 3.52 5.25
CA ARG A 122 -4.26 2.09 5.17
C ARG A 122 -4.75 1.53 3.85
N ILE A 123 -3.87 0.84 3.17
CA ILE A 123 -4.08 0.28 1.82
C ILE A 123 -3.67 -1.19 1.79
N SER A 124 -4.08 -1.90 0.74
CA SER A 124 -3.72 -3.29 0.51
C SER A 124 -3.54 -3.56 -0.99
N LYS A 125 -2.64 -4.48 -1.36
CA LYS A 125 -2.42 -5.05 -2.71
C LYS A 125 -2.64 -4.06 -3.87
N LEU A 126 -1.77 -3.07 -4.00
CA LEU A 126 -1.86 -2.06 -5.06
C LEU A 126 -1.72 -2.67 -6.44
N PHE A 127 -2.55 -2.21 -7.39
CA PHE A 127 -2.39 -2.49 -8.81
C PHE A 127 -2.66 -1.24 -9.66
N GLY A 128 -2.12 -1.23 -10.87
CA GLY A 128 -2.23 -0.12 -11.81
C GLY A 128 -1.06 -0.14 -12.79
N ASN A 129 -0.90 0.92 -13.56
CA ASN A 129 0.25 1.10 -14.41
C ASN A 129 1.50 1.33 -13.54
N PRO A 130 2.67 0.75 -13.88
CA PRO A 130 3.89 0.97 -13.15
C PRO A 130 4.30 2.46 -13.23
N GLY A 131 5.05 2.92 -12.23
CA GLY A 131 5.72 4.22 -12.32
C GLY A 131 6.76 4.23 -13.44
N ILE A 132 7.22 5.43 -13.79
CA ILE A 132 8.17 5.65 -14.90
C ILE A 132 9.64 5.44 -14.50
N SER A 133 9.95 5.27 -13.21
CA SER A 133 11.33 5.01 -12.75
C SER A 133 11.74 3.55 -13.01
N ASP A 134 13.05 3.33 -13.21
CA ASP A 134 13.61 1.98 -13.40
C ASP A 134 13.41 1.08 -12.16
N GLU A 135 13.25 1.67 -10.97
CA GLU A 135 12.98 0.96 -9.72
C GLU A 135 11.50 0.63 -9.50
N ALA A 136 10.59 1.08 -10.39
CA ALA A 136 9.16 0.87 -10.24
C ALA A 136 8.80 -0.62 -10.32
N LYS A 137 8.29 -1.17 -9.22
CA LYS A 137 7.87 -2.57 -9.17
C LYS A 137 6.55 -2.77 -9.92
N LYS A 138 6.51 -3.83 -10.73
CA LYS A 138 5.26 -4.26 -11.37
C LYS A 138 4.28 -4.76 -10.32
N SER A 139 3.01 -4.45 -10.50
CA SER A 139 1.94 -5.01 -9.67
C SER A 139 1.79 -6.52 -9.89
N PHE A 140 1.21 -7.22 -8.91
CA PHE A 140 0.92 -8.64 -9.04
C PHE A 140 0.09 -8.95 -10.30
N PHE A 141 -0.94 -8.19 -10.59
CA PHE A 141 -1.74 -8.37 -11.79
C PHE A 141 -0.94 -8.14 -13.08
N SER A 142 -0.02 -7.18 -13.10
CA SER A 142 0.89 -6.99 -14.24
C SER A 142 1.77 -8.21 -14.47
N ILE A 143 2.32 -8.78 -13.38
CA ILE A 143 3.13 -10.00 -13.44
C ILE A 143 2.31 -11.19 -13.96
N MET A 144 1.07 -11.35 -13.49
CA MET A 144 0.21 -12.44 -13.94
C MET A 144 -0.15 -12.34 -15.43
N LEU A 145 -0.38 -11.13 -15.96
CA LEU A 145 -0.60 -10.91 -17.39
C LEU A 145 0.64 -11.23 -18.22
N GLU A 146 1.84 -10.93 -17.74
CA GLU A 146 3.09 -11.28 -18.41
C GLU A 146 3.30 -12.79 -18.43
N LEU A 147 3.16 -13.45 -17.29
CA LEU A 147 3.30 -14.91 -17.19
C LEU A 147 2.31 -15.66 -18.07
N ALA A 148 1.10 -15.12 -18.24
CA ALA A 148 0.08 -15.70 -19.10
C ALA A 148 0.42 -15.68 -20.62
N ARG A 149 1.42 -14.91 -21.04
CA ARG A 149 1.91 -14.90 -22.42
C ARG A 149 2.78 -16.12 -22.73
N ASP A 150 3.54 -16.58 -21.74
CA ASP A 150 4.59 -17.58 -21.90
C ASP A 150 4.26 -18.92 -21.24
N ARG A 151 3.20 -18.98 -20.42
CA ARG A 151 2.83 -20.17 -19.64
C ARG A 151 1.38 -20.56 -19.85
N ASN A 152 1.14 -21.87 -19.95
CA ASN A 152 -0.19 -22.45 -20.05
C ASN A 152 -0.78 -22.85 -18.68
N GLU A 153 0.04 -22.86 -17.64
CA GLU A 153 -0.34 -23.23 -16.28
C GLU A 153 0.31 -22.30 -15.27
N LEU A 154 -0.47 -21.85 -14.27
CA LEU A 154 0.01 -21.03 -13.17
C LEU A 154 -0.52 -21.59 -11.84
N LYS A 155 0.33 -21.62 -10.82
CA LYS A 155 -0.06 -21.89 -9.43
C LYS A 155 -0.21 -20.54 -8.70
N VAL A 156 -1.30 -20.34 -7.98
CA VAL A 156 -1.58 -19.07 -7.29
C VAL A 156 -2.17 -19.36 -5.90
N VAL A 157 -1.69 -18.63 -4.90
CA VAL A 157 -2.08 -18.77 -3.48
C VAL A 157 -3.56 -18.47 -3.29
N ASP A 158 -4.31 -19.36 -2.61
CA ASP A 158 -5.75 -19.22 -2.33
C ASP A 158 -6.10 -19.13 -0.83
N ASP A 159 -5.12 -19.10 0.06
CA ASP A 159 -5.29 -19.00 1.51
C ASP A 159 -4.89 -17.63 2.10
N GLU A 160 -4.57 -16.64 1.26
CA GLU A 160 -4.31 -15.26 1.67
C GLU A 160 -5.37 -14.32 1.07
N ARG A 161 -6.28 -13.82 1.90
CA ARG A 161 -7.39 -12.94 1.50
C ARG A 161 -7.15 -11.49 1.92
N SER A 162 -7.31 -10.53 1.00
CA SER A 162 -7.28 -9.09 1.29
C SER A 162 -7.93 -8.28 0.16
N CYS A 163 -7.82 -6.95 0.20
CA CYS A 163 -8.36 -6.07 -0.83
C CYS A 163 -7.33 -5.78 -1.92
N PHE A 164 -7.72 -5.83 -3.19
CA PHE A 164 -6.95 -5.22 -4.26
C PHE A 164 -7.31 -3.74 -4.38
N THR A 165 -6.32 -2.87 -4.56
CA THR A 165 -6.53 -1.42 -4.59
C THR A 165 -5.94 -0.82 -5.86
N TYR A 166 -6.79 -0.21 -6.68
CA TYR A 166 -6.37 0.49 -7.89
C TYR A 166 -5.76 1.84 -7.54
N VAL A 167 -4.56 2.11 -8.05
CA VAL A 167 -3.80 3.31 -7.67
C VAL A 167 -4.49 4.62 -8.06
N VAL A 168 -5.28 4.63 -9.15
CA VAL A 168 -6.03 5.81 -9.57
C VAL A 168 -7.18 6.09 -8.61
N ASP A 169 -7.97 5.06 -8.25
CA ASP A 169 -9.05 5.18 -7.26
C ASP A 169 -8.50 5.65 -5.90
N LEU A 170 -7.34 5.13 -5.49
CA LEU A 170 -6.65 5.54 -4.27
C LEU A 170 -6.23 7.02 -4.34
N ALA A 171 -5.66 7.46 -5.45
CA ALA A 171 -5.21 8.85 -5.62
C ALA A 171 -6.40 9.82 -5.57
N GLU A 172 -7.50 9.50 -6.25
CA GLU A 172 -8.73 10.32 -6.22
C GLU A 172 -9.36 10.36 -4.83
N ALA A 173 -9.42 9.21 -4.13
CA ALA A 173 -9.94 9.16 -2.77
C ALA A 173 -9.06 9.97 -1.80
N THR A 174 -7.73 9.87 -1.93
CA THR A 174 -6.78 10.64 -1.14
C THR A 174 -6.92 12.15 -1.37
N LYS A 175 -7.02 12.57 -2.64
CA LYS A 175 -7.32 13.96 -3.01
C LYS A 175 -8.62 14.43 -2.36
N LYS A 176 -9.67 13.62 -2.43
CA LYS A 176 -10.98 13.94 -1.87
C LYS A 176 -10.96 14.06 -0.34
N LEU A 177 -10.15 13.25 0.38
CA LEU A 177 -9.94 13.40 1.83
C LEU A 177 -9.52 14.83 2.18
N PHE A 178 -8.53 15.36 1.49
CA PHE A 178 -7.97 16.68 1.73
C PHE A 178 -8.92 17.79 1.25
N GLU A 179 -9.37 17.78 -0.01
CA GLU A 179 -10.19 18.84 -0.60
C GLU A 179 -11.56 19.01 0.07
N LYS A 180 -12.17 17.90 0.51
CA LYS A 180 -13.47 17.94 1.20
C LYS A 180 -13.33 18.05 2.72
N LYS A 181 -12.09 18.18 3.23
CA LYS A 181 -11.78 18.38 4.65
C LYS A 181 -12.47 17.35 5.54
N TYR A 182 -12.33 16.07 5.20
CA TYR A 182 -12.79 14.99 6.08
C TYR A 182 -12.11 15.11 7.46
N ALA A 183 -12.71 14.52 8.49
CA ALA A 183 -12.12 14.51 9.82
C ALA A 183 -10.72 13.86 9.79
N TYR A 184 -9.74 14.48 10.44
CA TYR A 184 -8.41 13.91 10.54
C TYR A 184 -8.42 12.56 11.25
N GLY A 185 -7.51 11.66 10.89
CA GLY A 185 -7.42 10.34 11.50
C GLY A 185 -7.06 9.22 10.53
N ILE A 186 -7.52 8.01 10.84
CA ILE A 186 -7.22 6.79 10.11
C ILE A 186 -8.35 6.48 9.13
N TYR A 187 -7.99 6.07 7.91
CA TYR A 187 -8.89 5.68 6.84
C TYR A 187 -8.41 4.41 6.15
N HIS A 188 -9.34 3.53 5.79
CA HIS A 188 -9.12 2.41 4.90
C HIS A 188 -9.56 2.79 3.50
N LEU A 189 -8.63 3.01 2.58
CA LEU A 189 -8.93 3.34 1.18
C LEU A 189 -8.56 2.16 0.28
N VAL A 190 -9.53 1.28 0.05
CA VAL A 190 -9.38 0.05 -0.73
C VAL A 190 -10.61 -0.15 -1.63
N ASN A 191 -10.42 -0.81 -2.77
CA ASN A 191 -11.56 -1.21 -3.59
C ASN A 191 -12.35 -2.34 -2.91
N GLU A 192 -13.68 -2.35 -3.15
CA GLU A 192 -14.60 -3.33 -2.60
C GLU A 192 -14.37 -4.75 -3.19
N LYS A 193 -14.97 -5.75 -2.55
CA LYS A 193 -14.92 -7.19 -2.86
C LYS A 193 -13.54 -7.81 -2.60
N PRO A 194 -13.16 -7.97 -1.31
CA PRO A 194 -11.91 -8.63 -0.96
C PRO A 194 -11.89 -10.10 -1.42
N VAL A 195 -10.75 -10.53 -1.95
CA VAL A 195 -10.54 -11.88 -2.50
C VAL A 195 -9.13 -12.39 -2.22
N THR A 196 -8.92 -13.68 -2.44
CA THR A 196 -7.58 -14.29 -2.44
C THR A 196 -6.81 -13.91 -3.71
N TRP A 197 -5.49 -14.13 -3.71
CA TRP A 197 -4.68 -13.95 -4.91
C TRP A 197 -5.21 -14.79 -6.08
N TYR A 198 -5.54 -16.06 -5.84
CA TYR A 198 -6.10 -16.97 -6.83
C TYR A 198 -7.40 -16.45 -7.46
N LYS A 199 -8.38 -16.08 -6.63
CA LYS A 199 -9.65 -15.54 -7.12
C LYS A 199 -9.47 -14.23 -7.88
N GLY A 200 -8.53 -13.39 -7.43
CA GLY A 200 -8.16 -12.16 -8.14
C GLY A 200 -7.62 -12.44 -9.55
N VAL A 201 -6.74 -13.44 -9.70
CA VAL A 201 -6.19 -13.84 -11.02
C VAL A 201 -7.28 -14.42 -11.92
N LEU A 202 -8.15 -15.27 -11.40
CA LEU A 202 -9.28 -15.81 -12.19
C LEU A 202 -10.14 -14.67 -12.76
N LYS A 203 -10.47 -13.68 -11.92
CA LYS A 203 -11.26 -12.53 -12.36
C LYS A 203 -10.49 -11.64 -13.35
N LEU A 204 -9.20 -11.43 -13.14
CA LEU A 204 -8.34 -10.71 -14.09
C LEU A 204 -8.36 -11.39 -15.47
N PHE A 205 -8.17 -12.71 -15.52
CA PHE A 205 -8.14 -13.45 -16.80
C PHE A 205 -9.50 -13.50 -17.47
N GLU A 206 -10.60 -13.60 -16.70
CA GLU A 206 -11.96 -13.48 -17.22
C GLU A 206 -12.17 -12.14 -17.94
N ILE A 207 -11.80 -11.03 -17.28
CA ILE A 207 -11.96 -9.68 -17.84
C ILE A 207 -11.03 -9.45 -19.04
N ALA A 208 -9.78 -9.91 -18.93
CA ALA A 208 -8.79 -9.84 -20.02
C ALA A 208 -9.04 -10.84 -21.17
N LYS A 209 -10.07 -11.70 -21.06
CA LYS A 209 -10.42 -12.75 -22.04
C LYS A 209 -9.29 -13.76 -22.30
N ILE A 210 -8.44 -14.00 -21.30
CA ILE A 210 -7.37 -15.01 -21.35
C ILE A 210 -7.97 -16.37 -21.03
N LYS A 211 -7.99 -17.30 -22.01
CA LYS A 211 -8.63 -18.62 -21.92
C LYS A 211 -7.65 -19.79 -22.02
N ASN A 212 -6.42 -19.54 -22.43
CA ASN A 212 -5.40 -20.55 -22.72
C ASN A 212 -4.51 -20.88 -21.49
N VAL A 213 -4.75 -20.28 -20.34
CA VAL A 213 -3.96 -20.49 -19.13
C VAL A 213 -4.83 -21.13 -18.04
N LYS A 214 -4.41 -22.30 -17.56
CA LYS A 214 -5.02 -22.94 -16.39
C LYS A 214 -4.40 -22.38 -15.13
N VAL A 215 -5.24 -21.97 -14.18
CA VAL A 215 -4.79 -21.46 -12.89
C VAL A 215 -5.17 -22.46 -11.78
N PHE A 216 -4.19 -22.91 -11.01
CA PHE A 216 -4.37 -23.87 -9.92
C PHE A 216 -4.26 -23.16 -8.57
N PRO A 217 -5.23 -23.37 -7.65
CA PRO A 217 -5.11 -22.87 -6.28
C PRO A 217 -4.05 -23.71 -5.53
N VAL A 218 -3.22 -23.04 -4.74
CA VAL A 218 -2.23 -23.66 -3.85
C VAL A 218 -2.21 -22.95 -2.50
N GLY A 219 -1.69 -23.60 -1.47
CA GLY A 219 -1.40 -22.97 -0.18
C GLY A 219 -0.18 -22.06 -0.25
N ALA A 220 -0.03 -21.18 0.71
CA ALA A 220 1.12 -20.28 0.83
C ALA A 220 2.45 -21.02 1.02
N ASP A 221 2.41 -22.24 1.53
CA ASP A 221 3.55 -23.16 1.72
C ASP A 221 4.20 -23.61 0.41
N GLU A 222 3.47 -23.60 -0.71
CA GLU A 222 4.04 -23.84 -2.05
C GLU A 222 5.10 -22.78 -2.44
N PHE A 223 5.01 -21.59 -1.86
CA PHE A 223 5.95 -20.48 -2.09
C PHE A 223 6.56 -20.02 -0.75
N PRO A 224 7.53 -20.75 -0.19
CA PRO A 224 8.14 -20.36 1.08
C PRO A 224 8.73 -18.95 1.01
N ARG A 225 8.32 -18.13 1.97
CA ARG A 225 8.78 -16.74 2.10
C ARG A 225 9.30 -16.52 3.53
N PRO A 226 10.36 -15.70 3.72
CA PRO A 226 10.92 -15.44 5.03
C PRO A 226 9.93 -14.81 6.01
N ALA A 227 9.27 -13.76 5.56
CA ALA A 227 8.28 -13.08 6.38
C ALA A 227 6.94 -13.83 6.35
N LYS A 228 6.33 -14.01 7.53
CA LYS A 228 4.97 -14.55 7.63
C LYS A 228 3.96 -13.64 6.95
N ARG A 229 2.97 -14.25 6.30
CA ARG A 229 1.79 -13.56 5.74
C ARG A 229 0.56 -14.01 6.51
N ALA A 230 -0.31 -13.08 6.82
CA ALA A 230 -1.59 -13.35 7.47
C ALA A 230 -2.57 -13.97 6.46
N SER A 231 -3.40 -14.90 6.91
CA SER A 231 -4.41 -15.56 6.06
C SER A 231 -5.52 -14.61 5.58
N SER A 232 -5.88 -13.62 6.39
CA SER A 232 -6.90 -12.64 6.00
C SER A 232 -6.65 -11.27 6.65
N THR A 233 -6.31 -10.27 5.84
CA THR A 233 -6.11 -8.88 6.26
C THR A 233 -7.07 -7.94 5.54
N VAL A 234 -8.33 -8.31 5.46
CA VAL A 234 -9.35 -7.51 4.77
C VAL A 234 -9.56 -6.19 5.50
N LEU A 235 -9.31 -5.08 4.82
CA LEU A 235 -9.60 -3.74 5.31
C LEU A 235 -11.06 -3.38 5.03
N VAL A 236 -11.84 -3.14 6.07
CA VAL A 236 -13.22 -2.66 5.97
C VAL A 236 -13.22 -1.15 6.13
N ASN A 237 -13.70 -0.45 5.11
CA ASN A 237 -13.84 1.00 5.13
C ASN A 237 -15.17 1.40 5.80
N THR A 238 -15.10 2.09 6.94
CA THR A 238 -16.26 2.57 7.69
C THR A 238 -16.39 4.11 7.73
N LYS A 239 -15.35 4.85 7.29
CA LYS A 239 -15.26 6.30 7.47
C LYS A 239 -15.27 7.11 6.18
N PHE A 240 -15.13 6.47 5.04
CA PHE A 240 -15.09 7.13 3.73
C PHE A 240 -16.12 6.49 2.78
N PRO A 241 -16.64 7.19 1.77
CA PRO A 241 -17.49 6.57 0.76
C PRO A 241 -16.81 5.35 0.13
N LYS A 242 -17.53 4.26 -0.03
CA LYS A 242 -17.00 3.03 -0.61
C LYS A 242 -16.47 3.28 -2.01
N LEU A 243 -15.27 2.76 -2.29
CA LEU A 243 -14.74 2.74 -3.63
C LEU A 243 -15.47 1.65 -4.44
N ARG A 244 -15.41 1.73 -5.75
CA ARG A 244 -15.96 0.70 -6.62
C ARG A 244 -15.30 -0.66 -6.37
N SER A 245 -15.85 -1.74 -6.95
CA SER A 245 -15.22 -3.05 -6.87
C SER A 245 -13.89 -3.10 -7.61
N TYR A 246 -12.95 -3.94 -7.12
CA TYR A 246 -11.69 -4.17 -7.84
C TYR A 246 -11.90 -4.71 -9.27
N GLU A 247 -13.02 -5.40 -9.52
CA GLU A 247 -13.40 -5.91 -10.84
C GLU A 247 -13.67 -4.78 -11.83
N GLU A 248 -14.39 -3.73 -11.40
CA GLU A 248 -14.65 -2.53 -12.20
C GLU A 248 -13.35 -1.76 -12.44
N ALA A 249 -12.51 -1.66 -11.43
CA ALA A 249 -11.20 -1.02 -11.54
C ALA A 249 -10.25 -1.78 -12.50
N ILE A 250 -10.26 -3.13 -12.52
CA ILE A 250 -9.52 -3.93 -13.50
C ILE A 250 -9.99 -3.64 -14.93
N LYS A 251 -11.30 -3.50 -15.17
CA LYS A 251 -11.81 -3.20 -16.53
C LYS A 251 -11.26 -1.88 -17.06
N GLU A 252 -11.26 -0.85 -16.24
CA GLU A 252 -10.70 0.46 -16.62
C GLU A 252 -9.20 0.37 -16.84
N TRP A 253 -8.45 -0.21 -15.89
CA TRP A 253 -7.01 -0.39 -16.02
C TRP A 253 -6.60 -1.13 -17.30
N LEU A 254 -7.35 -2.17 -17.69
CA LEU A 254 -7.06 -2.91 -18.92
C LEU A 254 -7.43 -2.11 -20.18
N ALA A 255 -8.45 -1.26 -20.12
CA ALA A 255 -8.79 -0.37 -21.24
C ALA A 255 -7.67 0.66 -21.48
N GLU A 256 -7.12 1.25 -20.42
CA GLU A 256 -5.96 2.16 -20.53
C GLU A 256 -4.68 1.53 -21.10
N LYS A 257 -4.53 0.20 -20.98
CA LYS A 257 -3.38 -0.53 -21.53
C LYS A 257 -3.53 -0.88 -23.02
N GLY A 258 -4.75 -0.85 -23.54
CA GLY A 258 -5.07 -1.19 -24.92
C GLY A 258 -4.96 -0.02 -25.91
N ASP A 259 -4.78 1.21 -25.39
CA ASP A 259 -4.49 2.41 -26.15
C ASP A 259 -2.97 2.67 -26.17
#